data_8cc2610faf7e21d578602946a5df9448
#
_entry.id   8cc2610faf7e21d578602946a5df9448
#
_cell.length_a   1.000
_cell.length_b   1.000
_cell.length_c   1.000
_cell.angle_alpha   90.00
_cell.angle_beta   90.00
_cell.angle_gamma   90.00
#
_symmetry.space_group_name_H-M   'P 1'
#
loop_
_entity.id
_entity.type
_entity.pdbx_description
1 polymer ?
#
loop_
_entity_poly.entity_id
_entity_poly.type
_entity_poly.pdbx_seq_one_letter_code
_entity_poly.pdbx_strand_id
1 'polypeptide(L)'
;QAHFADTWNAWSMAERKVITIVALSQINGMIDVRKFNMQKLVENVTDYSAELRSLKEAGTILKIGDNAWKLTQEAFLWWWADKVRAITRESADFEQWLCAQEIDGLFTKEERKEMSDLAQNVRAILGKGAVTLIEGFAKGIAAGALKAIGM
;
A
#
# COMPACT_ATOMS: atom_id res chain seq x y z
N GLN A 1 11.92 14.51 5.38
CA GLN A 1 10.48 14.41 5.41
C GLN A 1 9.84 15.23 4.31
N ALA A 2 10.39 16.41 4.03
CA ALA A 2 9.97 17.19 2.88
C ALA A 2 10.17 16.42 1.56
N HIS A 3 11.17 15.54 1.50
CA HIS A 3 11.45 14.74 0.33
C HIS A 3 10.35 13.76 -0.03
N PHE A 4 9.61 13.24 0.95
CA PHE A 4 8.57 12.26 0.69
C PHE A 4 7.39 12.86 -0.07
N ALA A 5 7.00 14.08 0.28
CA ALA A 5 5.95 14.78 -0.45
C ALA A 5 6.38 15.07 -1.88
N ASP A 6 7.62 15.51 -2.07
CA ASP A 6 8.19 15.78 -3.38
C ASP A 6 8.25 14.50 -4.21
N THR A 7 8.67 13.39 -3.61
CA THR A 7 8.73 12.09 -4.26
C THR A 7 7.33 11.66 -4.75
N TRP A 8 6.34 11.77 -3.86
CA TRP A 8 4.95 11.44 -4.20
C TRP A 8 4.46 12.28 -5.38
N ASN A 9 4.69 13.59 -5.32
CA ASN A 9 4.23 14.53 -6.34
C ASN A 9 4.95 14.35 -7.70
N ALA A 10 6.15 13.77 -7.67
CA ALA A 10 6.91 13.51 -8.89
C ALA A 10 6.41 12.28 -9.66
N TRP A 11 5.70 11.38 -8.99
CA TRP A 11 5.17 10.19 -9.65
C TRP A 11 3.97 10.53 -10.53
N SER A 12 3.80 9.77 -11.61
CA SER A 12 2.60 9.86 -12.44
C SER A 12 1.37 9.36 -11.65
N MET A 13 0.19 9.65 -12.17
CA MET A 13 -1.05 9.16 -11.54
C MET A 13 -1.07 7.65 -11.47
N ALA A 14 -0.64 6.96 -12.54
CA ALA A 14 -0.57 5.49 -12.56
C ALA A 14 0.40 4.96 -11.51
N GLU A 15 1.56 5.61 -11.35
CA GLU A 15 2.52 5.22 -10.32
C GLU A 15 1.97 5.46 -8.92
N ARG A 16 1.30 6.59 -8.68
CA ARG A 16 0.65 6.87 -7.39
C ARG A 16 -0.41 5.82 -7.08
N LYS A 17 -1.16 5.38 -8.09
CA LYS A 17 -2.12 4.29 -7.92
C LYS A 17 -1.41 3.02 -7.43
N VAL A 18 -0.33 2.63 -8.08
CA VAL A 18 0.42 1.44 -7.72
C VAL A 18 1.00 1.56 -6.30
N ILE A 19 1.58 2.70 -5.97
CA ILE A 19 2.12 2.93 -4.63
C ILE A 19 1.02 2.85 -3.57
N THR A 20 -0.15 3.40 -3.85
CA THR A 20 -1.31 3.32 -2.93
C THR A 20 -1.69 1.87 -2.66
N ILE A 21 -1.77 1.05 -3.72
CA ILE A 21 -2.10 -0.36 -3.59
C ILE A 21 -1.02 -1.10 -2.79
N VAL A 22 0.24 -0.86 -3.12
CA VAL A 22 1.37 -1.50 -2.43
C VAL A 22 1.38 -1.12 -0.95
N ALA A 23 1.23 0.16 -0.64
CA ALA A 23 1.25 0.63 0.75
C ALA A 23 0.10 0.03 1.56
N LEU A 24 -1.13 0.04 1.04
CA LEU A 24 -2.28 -0.52 1.75
C LEU A 24 -2.13 -2.02 1.96
N SER A 25 -1.69 -2.74 0.92
CA SER A 25 -1.48 -4.19 1.05
C SER A 25 -0.37 -4.51 2.03
N GLN A 26 0.70 -3.74 2.02
CA GLN A 26 1.82 -3.94 2.94
C GLN A 26 1.42 -3.72 4.39
N ILE A 27 0.74 -2.61 4.69
CA ILE A 27 0.32 -2.29 6.05
C ILE A 27 -0.67 -3.33 6.57
N ASN A 28 -1.68 -3.65 5.78
CA ASN A 28 -2.67 -4.64 6.18
C ASN A 28 -2.09 -6.04 6.24
N GLY A 29 -1.08 -6.33 5.41
CA GLY A 29 -0.36 -7.59 5.42
C GLY A 29 0.41 -7.86 6.71
N MET A 30 0.72 -6.81 7.47
CA MET A 30 1.38 -6.97 8.77
C MET A 30 0.48 -7.66 9.80
N ILE A 31 -0.83 -7.54 9.64
CA ILE A 31 -1.81 -8.19 10.53
C ILE A 31 -2.33 -9.46 9.91
N ASP A 32 -2.65 -9.43 8.63
CA ASP A 32 -3.13 -10.59 7.88
C ASP A 32 -2.29 -10.73 6.61
N VAL A 33 -1.33 -11.64 6.63
CA VAL A 33 -0.35 -11.81 5.55
C VAL A 33 -1.00 -12.05 4.18
N ARG A 34 -2.20 -12.61 4.14
CA ARG A 34 -2.92 -12.82 2.88
C ARG A 34 -3.24 -11.52 2.16
N LYS A 35 -3.31 -10.41 2.90
CA LYS A 35 -3.59 -9.09 2.33
C LYS A 35 -2.40 -8.48 1.58
N PHE A 36 -1.23 -9.11 1.65
CA PHE A 36 -0.13 -8.75 0.76
C PHE A 36 -0.45 -9.06 -0.70
N ASN A 37 -1.33 -10.02 -0.96
CA ASN A 37 -1.70 -10.35 -2.33
C ASN A 37 -2.63 -9.25 -2.87
N MET A 38 -2.11 -8.49 -3.84
CA MET A 38 -2.79 -7.31 -4.39
C MET A 38 -3.97 -7.66 -5.30
N GLN A 39 -4.13 -8.92 -5.69
CA GLN A 39 -5.25 -9.32 -6.55
C GLN A 39 -6.62 -9.04 -5.93
N LYS A 40 -6.68 -8.94 -4.61
CA LYS A 40 -7.93 -8.59 -3.94
C LYS A 40 -8.24 -7.10 -3.98
N LEU A 41 -7.22 -6.28 -4.29
CA LEU A 41 -7.39 -4.83 -4.35
C LEU A 41 -7.65 -4.35 -5.78
N VAL A 42 -7.11 -5.05 -6.76
CA VAL A 42 -7.28 -4.71 -8.17
C VAL A 42 -7.60 -5.97 -8.96
N GLU A 43 -8.52 -5.85 -9.90
CA GLU A 43 -8.94 -6.98 -10.71
C GLU A 43 -7.82 -7.54 -11.56
N ASN A 44 -6.95 -6.67 -12.05
CA ASN A 44 -5.92 -7.09 -13.00
C ASN A 44 -4.60 -6.37 -12.71
N VAL A 45 -3.76 -7.02 -11.91
CA VAL A 45 -2.44 -6.50 -11.57
C VAL A 45 -1.55 -6.39 -12.81
N THR A 46 -1.77 -7.22 -13.82
CA THR A 46 -0.96 -7.22 -15.03
C THR A 46 -1.13 -5.93 -15.84
N ASP A 47 -2.26 -5.24 -15.70
CA ASP A 47 -2.49 -3.97 -16.39
C ASP A 47 -1.52 -2.88 -15.91
N TYR A 48 -0.87 -3.10 -14.78
CA TYR A 48 0.07 -2.15 -14.19
C TYR A 48 1.50 -2.68 -14.24
N SER A 49 1.77 -3.66 -15.09
CA SER A 49 3.09 -4.29 -15.15
C SER A 49 4.20 -3.32 -15.52
N ALA A 50 3.91 -2.34 -16.36
CA ALA A 50 4.88 -1.32 -16.76
C ALA A 50 5.27 -0.44 -15.56
N GLU A 51 4.29 0.00 -14.79
CA GLU A 51 4.50 0.84 -13.61
C GLU A 51 5.21 0.05 -12.50
N LEU A 52 4.82 -1.20 -12.28
CA LEU A 52 5.48 -2.08 -11.32
C LEU A 52 6.96 -2.27 -11.68
N ARG A 53 7.23 -2.50 -12.96
CA ARG A 53 8.61 -2.66 -13.45
C ARG A 53 9.42 -1.38 -13.24
N SER A 54 8.85 -0.25 -13.64
CA SER A 54 9.53 1.05 -13.51
C SER A 54 9.87 1.36 -12.06
N LEU A 55 8.92 1.16 -11.15
CA LEU A 55 9.14 1.41 -9.73
C LEU A 55 10.13 0.43 -9.12
N LYS A 56 10.11 -0.82 -9.58
CA LYS A 56 11.09 -1.83 -9.14
C LYS A 56 12.49 -1.47 -9.60
N GLU A 57 12.65 -1.09 -10.87
CA GLU A 57 13.96 -0.72 -11.42
C GLU A 57 14.52 0.54 -10.76
N ALA A 58 13.64 1.46 -10.36
CA ALA A 58 14.05 2.64 -9.60
C ALA A 58 14.40 2.33 -8.14
N GLY A 59 14.18 1.10 -7.69
CA GLY A 59 14.46 0.71 -6.31
C GLY A 59 13.40 1.14 -5.32
N THR A 60 12.22 1.57 -5.80
CA THR A 60 11.15 2.08 -4.94
C THR A 60 10.35 0.95 -4.30
N ILE A 61 10.11 -0.11 -5.04
CA ILE A 61 9.38 -1.29 -4.57
C ILE A 61 10.19 -2.55 -4.79
N LEU A 62 9.87 -3.58 -4.02
CA LEU A 62 10.52 -4.88 -4.09
C LEU A 62 9.45 -5.95 -4.17
N LYS A 63 9.60 -6.87 -5.11
CA LYS A 63 8.68 -8.01 -5.21
C LYS A 63 9.02 -9.04 -4.13
N ILE A 64 8.04 -9.40 -3.32
CA ILE A 64 8.21 -10.36 -2.23
C ILE A 64 7.41 -11.64 -2.45
N GLY A 65 6.59 -11.68 -3.48
CA GLY A 65 5.80 -12.86 -3.79
C GLY A 65 4.98 -12.65 -5.05
N ASP A 66 4.17 -13.63 -5.38
CA ASP A 66 3.27 -13.53 -6.53
C ASP A 66 2.20 -12.48 -6.23
N ASN A 67 2.13 -11.42 -7.04
CA ASN A 67 1.27 -10.26 -6.81
C ASN A 67 1.47 -9.62 -5.43
N ALA A 68 2.65 -9.76 -4.85
CA ALA A 68 2.97 -9.22 -3.54
C ALA A 68 4.23 -8.36 -3.62
N TRP A 69 4.11 -7.11 -3.20
CA TRP A 69 5.16 -6.11 -3.30
C TRP A 69 5.24 -5.32 -2.01
N LYS A 70 6.39 -4.76 -1.73
CA LYS A 70 6.56 -3.85 -0.59
C LYS A 70 7.37 -2.63 -1.01
N LEU A 71 7.19 -1.54 -0.28
CA LEU A 71 8.05 -0.37 -0.39
C LEU A 71 9.41 -0.69 0.22
N THR A 72 10.49 -0.34 -0.48
CA THR A 72 11.84 -0.59 0.00
C THR A 72 12.21 0.34 1.15
N GLN A 73 11.62 1.53 1.18
CA GLN A 73 11.92 2.54 2.18
C GLN A 73 10.78 2.60 3.21
N GLU A 74 11.00 1.97 4.37
CA GLU A 74 9.99 1.92 5.42
C GLU A 74 9.61 3.29 5.94
N ALA A 75 10.56 4.22 5.98
CA ALA A 75 10.26 5.59 6.42
C ALA A 75 9.21 6.25 5.53
N PHE A 76 9.25 5.99 4.22
CA PHE A 76 8.22 6.48 3.31
C PHE A 76 6.88 5.84 3.62
N LEU A 77 6.85 4.53 3.82
CA LEU A 77 5.61 3.80 4.14
C LEU A 77 4.92 4.42 5.37
N TRP A 78 5.69 4.67 6.43
CA TRP A 78 5.11 5.22 7.66
C TRP A 78 4.70 6.68 7.50
N TRP A 79 5.44 7.45 6.71
CA TRP A 79 5.03 8.81 6.36
C TRP A 79 3.68 8.79 5.62
N TRP A 80 3.54 7.91 4.63
CA TRP A 80 2.33 7.76 3.84
C TRP A 80 1.17 7.30 4.73
N ALA A 81 1.41 6.30 5.57
CA ALA A 81 0.40 5.75 6.47
C ALA A 81 -0.10 6.80 7.46
N ASP A 82 0.80 7.64 7.97
CA ASP A 82 0.44 8.71 8.90
C ASP A 82 -0.45 9.75 8.22
N LYS A 83 -0.15 10.09 6.97
CA LYS A 83 -0.99 11.00 6.18
C LYS A 83 -2.40 10.44 6.01
N VAL A 84 -2.49 9.18 5.63
CA VAL A 84 -3.79 8.50 5.43
C VAL A 84 -4.54 8.42 6.76
N ARG A 85 -3.86 8.05 7.83
CA ARG A 85 -4.47 7.99 9.16
C ARG A 85 -5.06 9.33 9.58
N ALA A 86 -4.35 10.41 9.32
CA ALA A 86 -4.77 11.75 9.74
C ALA A 86 -6.05 12.19 9.05
N ILE A 87 -6.28 11.76 7.81
CA ILE A 87 -7.43 12.18 7.01
C ILE A 87 -8.58 11.17 7.02
N THR A 88 -8.31 9.90 7.34
CA THR A 88 -9.30 8.82 7.20
C THR A 88 -9.98 8.55 8.53
N ARG A 89 -11.08 9.26 8.79
CA ARG A 89 -11.91 9.07 9.97
C ARG A 89 -13.16 8.23 9.66
N GLU A 90 -13.71 8.44 8.47
CA GLU A 90 -14.90 7.73 7.98
C GLU A 90 -14.59 7.09 6.64
N SER A 91 -15.44 6.14 6.22
CA SER A 91 -15.21 5.39 4.97
C SER A 91 -15.11 6.29 3.73
N ALA A 92 -15.89 7.38 3.70
CA ALA A 92 -15.89 8.29 2.56
C ALA A 92 -14.60 9.12 2.45
N ASP A 93 -13.85 9.26 3.53
CA ASP A 93 -12.68 10.13 3.57
C ASP A 93 -11.59 9.66 2.62
N PHE A 94 -11.37 8.36 2.52
CA PHE A 94 -10.34 7.82 1.64
C PHE A 94 -10.68 8.05 0.17
N GLU A 95 -11.93 7.92 -0.21
CA GLU A 95 -12.35 8.22 -1.58
C GLU A 95 -12.13 9.70 -1.91
N GLN A 96 -12.38 10.58 -0.96
CA GLN A 96 -12.10 12.01 -1.13
C GLN A 96 -10.60 12.26 -1.28
N TRP A 97 -9.79 11.54 -0.52
CA TRP A 97 -8.34 11.63 -0.66
C TRP A 97 -7.88 11.16 -2.04
N LEU A 98 -8.42 10.05 -2.53
CA LEU A 98 -8.10 9.57 -3.88
C LEU A 98 -8.45 10.63 -4.94
N CYS A 99 -9.58 11.28 -4.78
CA CYS A 99 -10.02 12.35 -5.67
C CYS A 99 -9.04 13.53 -5.62
N ALA A 100 -8.62 13.94 -4.43
CA ALA A 100 -7.65 15.02 -4.26
C ALA A 100 -6.30 14.67 -4.89
N GLN A 101 -5.94 13.39 -4.93
CA GLN A 101 -4.71 12.92 -5.58
C GLN A 101 -4.90 12.68 -7.09
N GLU A 102 -6.10 12.90 -7.60
CA GLU A 102 -6.45 12.73 -9.02
C GLU A 102 -6.28 11.29 -9.51
N ILE A 103 -6.43 10.30 -8.63
CA ILE A 103 -6.29 8.88 -8.97
C ILE A 103 -7.57 8.07 -8.77
N ASP A 104 -8.64 8.69 -8.28
CA ASP A 104 -9.92 8.01 -8.03
C ASP A 104 -10.48 7.34 -9.29
N GLY A 105 -10.36 8.00 -10.44
CA GLY A 105 -10.86 7.47 -11.71
C GLY A 105 -10.07 6.28 -12.26
N LEU A 106 -8.94 5.95 -11.67
CA LEU A 106 -8.12 4.79 -12.08
C LEU A 106 -8.57 3.50 -11.40
N PHE A 107 -9.52 3.58 -10.49
CA PHE A 107 -10.05 2.44 -9.74
C PHE A 107 -11.52 2.21 -10.07
N THR A 108 -11.94 0.95 -10.04
CA THR A 108 -13.37 0.64 -10.11
C THR A 108 -14.04 1.03 -8.79
N LYS A 109 -15.37 1.07 -8.77
CA LYS A 109 -16.14 1.37 -7.56
C LYS A 109 -15.85 0.34 -6.47
N GLU A 110 -15.79 -0.93 -6.84
CA GLU A 110 -15.50 -2.02 -5.93
C GLU A 110 -14.09 -1.92 -5.36
N GLU A 111 -13.12 -1.58 -6.21
CA GLU A 111 -11.73 -1.37 -5.78
C GLU A 111 -11.64 -0.22 -4.79
N ARG A 112 -12.32 0.89 -5.07
CA ARG A 112 -12.32 2.04 -4.14
C ARG A 112 -12.89 1.68 -2.78
N LYS A 113 -13.98 0.90 -2.76
CA LYS A 113 -14.59 0.46 -1.52
C LYS A 113 -13.65 -0.44 -0.72
N GLU A 114 -13.03 -1.41 -1.38
CA GLU A 114 -12.08 -2.32 -0.76
C GLU A 114 -10.89 -1.56 -0.16
N MET A 115 -10.36 -0.62 -0.90
CA MET A 115 -9.25 0.20 -0.42
C MET A 115 -9.66 1.11 0.74
N SER A 116 -10.89 1.64 0.69
CA SER A 116 -11.40 2.47 1.79
C SER A 116 -11.47 1.67 3.09
N ASP A 117 -11.93 0.44 3.02
CA ASP A 117 -11.98 -0.45 4.18
C ASP A 117 -10.58 -0.72 4.73
N LEU A 118 -9.62 -0.97 3.84
CA LEU A 118 -8.23 -1.20 4.25
C LEU A 118 -7.58 0.06 4.82
N ALA A 119 -7.91 1.22 4.27
CA ALA A 119 -7.40 2.50 4.77
C ALA A 119 -7.88 2.79 6.18
N GLN A 120 -9.12 2.43 6.50
CA GLN A 120 -9.63 2.59 7.87
C GLN A 120 -8.88 1.71 8.86
N ASN A 121 -8.43 0.55 8.44
CA ASN A 121 -7.64 -0.34 9.29
C ASN A 121 -6.29 0.26 9.67
N VAL A 122 -5.77 1.18 8.86
CA VAL A 122 -4.47 1.83 9.13
C VAL A 122 -4.47 2.48 10.51
N ARG A 123 -5.56 3.15 10.88
CA ARG A 123 -5.66 3.80 12.19
C ARG A 123 -5.53 2.79 13.34
N ALA A 124 -6.23 1.67 13.23
CA ALA A 124 -6.17 0.62 14.25
C ALA A 124 -4.79 -0.02 14.31
N ILE A 125 -4.16 -0.24 13.15
CA ILE A 125 -2.84 -0.84 13.05
C ILE A 125 -1.79 0.09 13.67
N LEU A 126 -1.79 1.38 13.32
CA LEU A 126 -0.83 2.34 13.84
C LEU A 126 -0.99 2.58 15.34
N GLY A 127 -2.19 2.36 15.88
CA GLY A 127 -2.42 2.45 17.32
C GLY A 127 -1.66 1.43 18.13
N LYS A 128 -1.12 0.37 17.50
CA LYS A 128 -0.32 -0.66 18.17
C LYS A 128 1.17 -0.31 18.26
N GLY A 129 1.58 0.79 17.61
CA GLY A 129 2.97 1.23 17.60
C GLY A 129 3.74 0.70 16.40
N ALA A 130 4.37 1.62 15.66
CA ALA A 130 5.06 1.30 14.42
C ALA A 130 6.21 0.30 14.60
N VAL A 131 6.97 0.43 15.70
CA VAL A 131 8.12 -0.46 15.96
C VAL A 131 7.67 -1.91 16.11
N THR A 132 6.58 -2.13 16.87
CA THR A 132 6.03 -3.48 17.06
C THR A 132 5.55 -4.07 15.74
N LEU A 133 4.92 -3.25 14.90
CA LEU A 133 4.43 -3.70 13.59
C LEU A 133 5.59 -4.05 12.66
N ILE A 134 6.65 -3.24 12.64
CA ILE A 134 7.83 -3.52 11.83
C ILE A 134 8.47 -4.84 12.24
N GLU A 135 8.63 -5.08 13.54
CA GLU A 135 9.18 -6.33 14.04
C GLU A 135 8.30 -7.52 13.67
N GLY A 136 6.99 -7.39 13.86
CA GLY A 136 6.04 -8.44 13.49
C GLY A 136 6.06 -8.74 12.00
N PHE A 137 6.15 -7.71 11.19
CA PHE A 137 6.25 -7.83 9.74
C PHE A 137 7.52 -8.58 9.33
N ALA A 138 8.67 -8.18 9.87
CA ALA A 138 9.94 -8.82 9.56
C ALA A 138 9.94 -10.30 9.97
N LYS A 139 9.42 -10.62 11.15
CA LYS A 139 9.29 -12.00 11.64
C LYS A 139 8.33 -12.80 10.75
N GLY A 140 7.21 -12.21 10.37
CA GLY A 140 6.23 -12.86 9.52
C GLY A 140 6.81 -13.24 8.16
N ILE A 141 7.56 -12.36 7.54
CA ILE A 141 8.24 -12.63 6.27
C ILE A 141 9.26 -13.76 6.44
N ALA A 142 10.12 -13.65 7.46
CA ALA A 142 11.15 -14.64 7.73
C ALA A 142 10.58 -16.00 8.12
N ALA A 143 9.45 -16.02 8.81
CA ALA A 143 8.81 -17.24 9.32
C ALA A 143 7.92 -17.95 8.30
N GLY A 144 7.99 -17.57 7.02
CA GLY A 144 7.23 -18.25 5.98
C GLY A 144 5.92 -17.58 5.62
N ALA A 145 5.74 -16.32 5.98
CA ALA A 145 4.60 -15.55 5.52
C ALA A 145 4.48 -15.54 3.99
N LEU A 146 5.61 -15.67 3.31
CA LEU A 146 5.66 -15.74 1.85
C LEU A 146 4.91 -16.95 1.31
N LYS A 147 4.89 -18.06 2.04
CA LYS A 147 4.09 -19.23 1.64
C LYS A 147 2.59 -18.92 1.64
N ALA A 148 2.14 -18.14 2.61
CA ALA A 148 0.72 -17.81 2.74
C ALA A 148 0.25 -16.92 1.60
N ILE A 149 1.15 -16.20 0.92
CA ILE A 149 0.82 -15.35 -0.23
C ILE A 149 1.15 -16.01 -1.57
N GLY A 150 1.39 -17.32 -1.58
CA GLY A 150 1.50 -18.09 -2.80
C GLY A 150 2.90 -18.27 -3.38
N MET A 151 3.90 -18.13 -2.57
CA MET A 151 5.29 -18.32 -3.01
C MET A 151 5.78 -19.74 -2.79
#